data_36afad32a4750ba2d3b899e89c20dd8f
#
_entry.id   36afad32a4750ba2d3b899e89c20dd8f
#
_cell.length_a   1.000
_cell.length_b   1.000
_cell.length_c   1.000
_cell.angle_alpha   90.00
_cell.angle_beta   90.00
_cell.angle_gamma   90.00
#
_symmetry.space_group_name_H-M   'P 1'
#
loop_
_entity.id
_entity.type
_entity.pdbx_description
1 polymer ?
#
loop_
_entity_poly.entity_id
_entity_poly.type
_entity_poly.pdbx_seq_one_letter_code
_entity_poly.pdbx_strand_id
1 'polypeptide(L)'
;MSTSTESKSKVTPGTEKIKPTYISLVQFTDKGIQGAKQTTQRVAAWAAKVQSMGVTIKQMYWTLGQYDQVCIFEAPDDETAASVLLAADMLGNIRTQTMRAFTASEMEKILA
;
A
#
# COMPACT_ATOMS: atom_id res chain seq x y z
N MET A 1 -5.71 19.54 14.95
CA MET A 1 -5.70 18.75 14.91
C MET A 1 -6.06 17.99 14.84
N SER A 2 -5.83 18.39 15.04
CA SER A 2 -5.86 17.48 15.05
C SER A 2 -6.15 16.97 15.07
N THR A 3 -6.05 17.19 15.21
CA THR A 3 -6.10 16.42 15.31
C THR A 3 -6.47 15.83 15.28
N SER A 4 -6.50 16.08 15.43
CA SER A 4 -6.60 15.25 15.46
C SER A 4 -6.90 14.87 15.51
N THR A 5 -6.86 15.03 15.68
CA THR A 5 -6.91 14.34 15.78
C THR A 5 -7.34 13.97 16.09
N GLU A 6 -7.37 14.09 16.37
CA GLU A 6 -7.50 13.44 16.74
C GLU A 6 -7.93 12.73 16.98
N SER A 7 -7.99 12.72 17.25
CA SER A 7 -8.02 11.90 17.55
C SER A 7 -8.13 11.19 17.74
N LYS A 8 -8.07 11.42 17.87
CA LYS A 8 -7.62 10.49 17.94
C LYS A 8 -7.62 9.69 18.90
N SER A 9 -7.55 8.99 19.00
CA SER A 9 -7.46 8.13 20.06
C SER A 9 -6.47 8.53 21.06
N LYS A 10 -6.46 8.00 22.17
CA LYS A 10 -5.62 8.40 23.10
C LYS A 10 -4.45 7.60 23.26
N VAL A 11 -3.73 7.43 22.25
CA VAL A 11 -2.45 6.77 22.28
C VAL A 11 -1.42 7.67 22.92
N THR A 12 -0.66 7.13 23.84
CA THR A 12 0.41 7.89 24.49
C THR A 12 1.54 8.06 23.50
N PRO A 13 2.10 9.29 23.40
CA PRO A 13 3.28 9.47 22.55
C PRO A 13 4.40 8.51 22.95
N GLY A 14 5.04 7.90 21.99
CA GLY A 14 6.09 6.93 22.22
C GLY A 14 5.63 5.50 22.25
N THR A 15 4.31 5.25 22.41
CA THR A 15 3.77 3.90 22.35
C THR A 15 3.10 3.62 21.03
N GLU A 16 2.76 4.66 20.30
CA GLU A 16 2.14 4.52 19.00
C GLU A 16 3.16 4.09 17.98
N LYS A 17 2.87 3.02 17.28
CA LYS A 17 3.75 2.54 16.23
C LYS A 17 3.44 3.26 14.94
N ILE A 18 4.49 3.80 14.31
CA ILE A 18 4.39 4.37 12.99
C ILE A 18 4.60 3.23 12.00
N LYS A 19 3.60 2.99 11.16
CA LYS A 19 3.69 1.91 10.19
C LYS A 19 4.54 2.34 9.00
N PRO A 20 5.40 1.45 8.51
CA PRO A 20 6.15 1.70 7.28
C PRO A 20 5.25 1.97 6.10
N THR A 21 5.72 2.86 5.23
CA THR A 21 5.05 3.21 3.98
C THR A 21 5.72 2.49 2.82
N TYR A 22 4.92 2.06 1.86
CA TYR A 22 5.38 1.37 0.66
C TYR A 22 4.73 1.99 -0.56
N ILE A 23 5.48 2.01 -1.67
CA ILE A 23 4.97 2.42 -2.97
C ILE A 23 5.12 1.24 -3.90
N SER A 24 4.01 0.79 -4.46
CA SER A 24 3.98 -0.33 -5.38
C SER A 24 3.65 0.16 -6.78
N LEU A 25 4.53 -0.15 -7.73
CA LEU A 25 4.32 0.10 -9.14
C LEU A 25 3.80 -1.19 -9.74
N VAL A 26 2.66 -1.11 -10.39
CA VAL A 26 1.90 -2.29 -10.80
C VAL A 26 1.77 -2.32 -12.30
N GLN A 27 2.04 -3.48 -12.88
CA GLN A 27 1.80 -3.72 -14.31
C GLN A 27 0.79 -4.84 -14.46
N PHE A 28 -0.16 -4.66 -15.38
CA PHE A 28 -1.07 -5.74 -15.75
C PHE A 28 -0.31 -6.79 -16.53
N THR A 29 -0.64 -8.04 -16.28
CA THR A 29 -0.25 -9.14 -17.16
C THR A 29 -1.22 -9.19 -18.34
N ASP A 30 -0.96 -10.09 -19.29
CA ASP A 30 -1.91 -10.30 -20.39
C ASP A 30 -3.29 -10.66 -19.86
N LYS A 31 -3.34 -11.50 -18.84
CA LYS A 31 -4.59 -11.87 -18.19
C LYS A 31 -5.24 -10.64 -17.55
N GLY A 32 -4.45 -9.83 -16.86
CA GLY A 32 -4.96 -8.66 -16.17
C GLY A 32 -5.54 -7.63 -17.11
N ILE A 33 -4.87 -7.37 -18.23
CA ILE A 33 -5.36 -6.37 -19.18
C ILE A 33 -6.63 -6.84 -19.88
N GLN A 34 -6.76 -8.16 -20.13
CA GLN A 34 -7.97 -8.71 -20.69
C GLN A 34 -9.17 -8.46 -19.78
N GLY A 35 -8.96 -8.47 -18.48
CA GLY A 35 -10.01 -8.21 -17.49
C GLY A 35 -9.95 -6.81 -16.92
N ALA A 36 -9.46 -5.82 -17.69
CA ALA A 36 -9.26 -4.47 -17.16
C ALA A 36 -10.54 -3.83 -16.63
N LYS A 37 -11.69 -4.20 -17.17
CA LYS A 37 -12.97 -3.65 -16.72
C LYS A 37 -13.27 -3.96 -15.27
N GLN A 38 -12.65 -5.01 -14.70
CA GLN A 38 -12.83 -5.39 -13.30
C GLN A 38 -11.73 -4.85 -12.39
N THR A 39 -10.85 -3.98 -12.90
CA THR A 39 -9.67 -3.58 -12.12
C THR A 39 -10.04 -2.86 -10.82
N THR A 40 -11.03 -1.98 -10.86
CA THR A 40 -11.44 -1.27 -9.63
C THR A 40 -12.05 -2.23 -8.61
N GLN A 41 -12.80 -3.21 -9.08
CA GLN A 41 -13.39 -4.23 -8.20
C GLN A 41 -12.32 -5.11 -7.58
N ARG A 42 -11.28 -5.47 -8.35
CA ARG A 42 -10.17 -6.26 -7.82
C ARG A 42 -9.41 -5.51 -6.73
N VAL A 43 -9.18 -4.21 -6.94
CA VAL A 43 -8.50 -3.39 -5.93
C VAL A 43 -9.36 -3.27 -4.68
N ALA A 44 -10.66 -3.04 -4.83
CA ALA A 44 -11.55 -2.93 -3.67
C ALA A 44 -11.58 -4.23 -2.87
N ALA A 45 -11.60 -5.37 -3.54
CA ALA A 45 -11.60 -6.66 -2.87
C ALA A 45 -10.29 -6.89 -2.12
N TRP A 46 -9.16 -6.55 -2.73
CA TRP A 46 -7.86 -6.68 -2.10
C TRP A 46 -7.76 -5.76 -0.88
N ALA A 47 -8.19 -4.51 -1.02
CA ALA A 47 -8.15 -3.53 0.07
C ALA A 47 -8.94 -4.02 1.29
N ALA A 48 -10.13 -4.57 1.05
CA ALA A 48 -10.95 -5.11 2.13
C ALA A 48 -10.27 -6.31 2.79
N LYS A 49 -9.67 -7.18 1.99
CA LYS A 49 -9.05 -8.39 2.49
C LYS A 49 -7.82 -8.09 3.36
N VAL A 50 -6.98 -7.14 2.94
CA VAL A 50 -5.72 -6.91 3.65
C VAL A 50 -5.88 -6.02 4.87
N GLN A 51 -7.05 -5.37 5.03
CA GLN A 51 -7.28 -4.49 6.16
C GLN A 51 -7.11 -5.21 7.49
N SER A 52 -7.58 -6.46 7.57
CA SER A 52 -7.46 -7.25 8.80
C SER A 52 -6.01 -7.60 9.13
N MET A 53 -5.11 -7.47 8.17
CA MET A 53 -3.68 -7.72 8.36
C MET A 53 -2.93 -6.45 8.74
N GLY A 54 -3.63 -5.36 8.96
CA GLY A 54 -3.02 -4.08 9.34
C GLY A 54 -2.52 -3.26 8.17
N VAL A 55 -2.93 -3.60 6.96
CA VAL A 55 -2.53 -2.88 5.75
C VAL A 55 -3.59 -1.84 5.41
N THR A 56 -3.16 -0.60 5.22
CA THR A 56 -4.04 0.51 4.87
C THR A 56 -3.58 1.11 3.56
N ILE A 57 -4.46 1.13 2.56
CA ILE A 57 -4.17 1.79 1.30
C ILE A 57 -4.39 3.28 1.49
N LYS A 58 -3.33 4.06 1.29
CA LYS A 58 -3.41 5.51 1.45
C LYS A 58 -3.82 6.18 0.16
N GLN A 59 -3.30 5.72 -0.97
CA GLN A 59 -3.63 6.26 -2.27
C GLN A 59 -3.51 5.17 -3.32
N MET A 60 -4.37 5.24 -4.32
CA MET A 60 -4.36 4.31 -5.44
C MET A 60 -4.67 5.10 -6.70
N TYR A 61 -3.79 5.00 -7.70
CA TYR A 61 -3.98 5.64 -8.99
C TYR A 61 -3.82 4.63 -10.10
N TRP A 62 -4.58 4.83 -11.18
CA TRP A 62 -4.35 4.14 -12.45
C TRP A 62 -3.60 5.11 -13.35
N THR A 63 -2.57 4.62 -14.01
CA THR A 63 -1.63 5.46 -14.74
C THR A 63 -1.50 5.02 -16.19
N LEU A 64 -1.02 5.92 -17.02
CA LEU A 64 -0.64 5.64 -18.40
C LEU A 64 0.87 5.44 -18.45
N GLY A 65 1.33 4.65 -19.42
CA GLY A 65 2.75 4.45 -19.64
C GLY A 65 3.22 3.09 -19.17
N GLN A 66 4.44 3.06 -18.67
CA GLN A 66 5.09 1.80 -18.31
C GLN A 66 4.36 1.03 -17.22
N TYR A 67 3.78 1.75 -16.26
CA TYR A 67 3.04 1.15 -15.16
C TYR A 67 1.57 1.48 -15.30
N ASP A 68 0.73 0.56 -14.86
CA ASP A 68 -0.72 0.68 -14.99
C ASP A 68 -1.39 1.19 -13.72
N GLN A 69 -0.74 0.97 -12.58
CA GLN A 69 -1.26 1.44 -11.28
C GLN A 69 -0.10 1.85 -10.39
N VAL A 70 -0.38 2.78 -9.47
CA VAL A 70 0.52 3.16 -8.39
C VAL A 70 -0.28 3.08 -7.10
N CYS A 71 0.23 2.30 -6.14
CA CYS A 71 -0.44 2.11 -4.86
C CYS A 71 0.49 2.55 -3.75
N ILE A 72 0.03 3.45 -2.89
CA ILE A 72 0.76 3.87 -1.70
C ILE A 72 0.02 3.32 -0.51
N PHE A 73 0.69 2.50 0.30
CA PHE A 73 0.05 1.84 1.41
C PHE A 73 0.99 1.75 2.60
N GLU A 74 0.39 1.52 3.77
CA GLU A 74 1.11 1.26 5.01
C GLU A 74 0.88 -0.19 5.41
N ALA A 75 1.92 -0.81 5.96
CA ALA A 75 1.83 -2.18 6.48
C ALA A 75 2.61 -2.24 7.79
N PRO A 76 2.32 -3.22 8.65
CA PRO A 76 3.03 -3.33 9.93
C PRO A 76 4.52 -3.57 9.78
N ASP A 77 4.91 -4.34 8.76
CA ASP A 77 6.30 -4.71 8.54
C ASP A 77 6.49 -5.18 7.10
N ASP A 78 7.76 -5.41 6.74
CA ASP A 78 8.11 -5.83 5.39
C ASP A 78 7.51 -7.18 5.02
N GLU A 79 7.48 -8.11 5.98
CA GLU A 79 6.94 -9.44 5.72
C GLU A 79 5.46 -9.39 5.37
N THR A 80 4.70 -8.57 6.10
CA THR A 80 3.28 -8.40 5.79
C THR A 80 3.10 -7.77 4.43
N ALA A 81 3.88 -6.72 4.13
CA ALA A 81 3.83 -6.08 2.82
C ALA A 81 4.11 -7.08 1.71
N ALA A 82 5.16 -7.88 1.86
CA ALA A 82 5.51 -8.89 0.86
C ALA A 82 4.40 -9.91 0.69
N SER A 83 3.84 -10.35 1.80
CA SER A 83 2.79 -11.38 1.80
C SER A 83 1.55 -10.93 1.02
N VAL A 84 1.08 -9.70 1.29
CA VAL A 84 -0.14 -9.22 0.63
C VAL A 84 0.10 -8.95 -0.86
N LEU A 85 1.32 -8.55 -1.23
CA LEU A 85 1.64 -8.29 -2.63
C LEU A 85 1.81 -9.59 -3.40
N LEU A 86 2.48 -10.57 -2.80
CA LEU A 86 2.64 -11.87 -3.45
C LEU A 86 1.28 -12.54 -3.64
N ALA A 87 0.40 -12.44 -2.66
CA ALA A 87 -0.94 -13.00 -2.79
C ALA A 87 -1.69 -12.36 -3.96
N ALA A 88 -1.55 -11.04 -4.14
CA ALA A 88 -2.15 -10.36 -5.26
C ALA A 88 -1.54 -10.81 -6.59
N ASP A 89 -0.20 -10.91 -6.64
CA ASP A 89 0.50 -11.33 -7.85
C ASP A 89 0.14 -12.76 -8.24
N MET A 90 -0.08 -13.63 -7.25
CA MET A 90 -0.39 -15.04 -7.50
C MET A 90 -1.73 -15.24 -8.19
N LEU A 91 -2.62 -14.25 -8.14
CA LEU A 91 -3.86 -14.32 -8.92
C LEU A 91 -3.60 -14.19 -10.41
N GLY A 92 -2.43 -13.73 -10.80
CA GLY A 92 -2.00 -13.73 -12.18
C GLY A 92 -2.38 -12.50 -12.98
N ASN A 93 -3.06 -11.54 -12.37
CA ASN A 93 -3.54 -10.34 -13.08
C ASN A 93 -2.52 -9.23 -13.13
N ILE A 94 -1.58 -9.22 -12.19
CA ILE A 94 -0.62 -8.12 -12.05
C ILE A 94 0.76 -8.64 -11.69
N ARG A 95 1.75 -7.80 -11.96
CA ARG A 95 3.10 -7.91 -11.42
C ARG A 95 3.39 -6.60 -10.70
N THR A 96 4.02 -6.71 -9.54
CA THR A 96 4.29 -5.54 -8.72
C THR A 96 5.77 -5.33 -8.51
N GLN A 97 6.16 -4.06 -8.41
CA GLN A 97 7.51 -3.65 -8.04
C GLN A 97 7.34 -2.68 -6.89
N THR A 98 7.72 -3.11 -5.69
CA THR A 98 7.39 -2.38 -4.48
C THR A 98 8.65 -1.85 -3.83
N MET A 99 8.57 -0.61 -3.37
CA MET A 99 9.67 0.09 -2.72
C MET A 99 9.26 0.48 -1.32
N ARG A 100 10.19 0.34 -0.38
CA ARG A 100 10.03 0.93 0.93
C ARG A 100 10.19 2.44 0.79
N ALA A 101 9.24 3.20 1.31
CA ALA A 101 9.24 4.65 1.18
C ALA A 101 9.41 5.29 2.55
N PHE A 102 10.07 6.44 2.59
CA PHE A 102 10.33 7.20 3.81
C PHE A 102 9.80 8.60 3.66
N THR A 103 9.09 9.07 4.70
CA THR A 103 8.65 10.46 4.76
C THR A 103 9.86 11.37 5.02
N ALA A 104 9.67 12.67 4.83
CA ALA A 104 10.72 13.64 5.15
C ALA A 104 11.14 13.53 6.61
N SER A 105 10.17 13.35 7.51
CA SER A 105 10.44 13.22 8.93
C SER A 105 11.29 11.97 9.21
N GLU A 106 10.97 10.87 8.55
CA GLU A 106 11.75 9.64 8.70
C GLU A 106 13.17 9.83 8.15
N MET A 107 13.30 10.51 7.03
CA MET A 107 14.63 10.77 6.46
C MET A 107 15.49 11.64 7.36
N GLU A 108 14.88 12.60 8.05
CA GLU A 108 15.62 13.42 9.00
C GLU A 108 16.25 12.54 10.09
N LYS A 109 15.51 11.56 10.58
CA LYS A 109 16.05 10.65 11.59
C LYS A 109 17.14 9.76 11.03
N ILE A 110 16.95 9.28 9.80
CA ILE A 110 17.95 8.42 9.15
C ILE A 110 19.26 9.15 8.96
N LEU A 111 19.19 10.45 8.66
CA LEU A 111 20.36 11.25 8.36
C LEU A 111 20.98 11.91 9.58
N ALA A 112 20.36 11.81 10.73
CA ALA A 112 20.83 12.48 11.96
C ALA A 112 22.14 11.88 12.48
#